data_75514711acf896a6c0c272d17ecf208a
#
_entry.id   75514711acf896a6c0c272d17ecf208a
#
_cell.length_a   1.000
_cell.length_b   1.000
_cell.length_c   1.000
_cell.angle_alpha   90.00
_cell.angle_beta   90.00
_cell.angle_gamma   90.00
#
_symmetry.space_group_name_H-M   'P 1'
#
loop_
_entity.id
_entity.type
_entity.pdbx_description
1 polymer ?
#
loop_
_entity_poly.entity_id
_entity_poly.type
_entity_poly.pdbx_seq_one_letter_code
_entity_poly.pdbx_strand_id
1 'polypeptide(L)'
;AQEEIFGPVTSVINFSDEEEAIDIANSTKYGLASGVFTADDQKAKWTADRIQAGIIWQNDWFVDGVNLPGGGYKRSGYGRDGGVDGIYSHGQTKRISKRLV
;
A
#
# COMPACT_ATOMS: atom_id res chain seq x y z
N ALA A 1 -0.48 -7.45 18.25
CA ALA A 1 -1.09 -7.01 16.99
C ALA A 1 -0.07 -6.79 15.85
N GLN A 2 1.24 -7.02 16.06
CA GLN A 2 2.27 -6.77 15.05
C GLN A 2 2.74 -8.01 14.29
N GLU A 3 2.24 -9.18 14.63
CA GLU A 3 2.51 -10.44 13.94
C GLU A 3 1.28 -10.90 13.18
N GLU A 4 1.51 -11.39 11.97
CA GLU A 4 0.46 -12.00 11.17
C GLU A 4 0.12 -13.38 11.73
N ILE A 5 -1.14 -13.59 12.09
CA ILE A 5 -1.62 -14.88 12.62
C ILE A 5 -2.07 -15.81 11.47
N PHE A 6 -2.43 -15.23 10.33
CA PHE A 6 -2.93 -15.92 9.13
C PHE A 6 -4.12 -16.85 9.43
N GLY A 7 -5.15 -16.30 10.07
CA GLY A 7 -6.37 -17.02 10.47
C GLY A 7 -7.54 -16.05 10.72
N PRO A 8 -8.70 -16.54 11.14
CA PRO A 8 -9.90 -15.73 11.38
C PRO A 8 -9.79 -14.89 12.66
N VAL A 9 -8.73 -14.06 12.75
CA VAL A 9 -8.44 -13.23 13.92
C VAL A 9 -8.31 -11.78 13.47
N THR A 10 -9.05 -10.90 14.13
CA THR A 10 -8.99 -9.44 13.93
C THR A 10 -8.60 -8.76 15.22
N SER A 11 -7.60 -7.90 15.19
CA SER A 11 -7.24 -7.03 16.31
C SER A 11 -7.96 -5.69 16.18
N VAL A 12 -8.65 -5.28 17.23
CA VAL A 12 -9.31 -3.98 17.31
C VAL A 12 -8.53 -3.11 18.29
N ILE A 13 -8.10 -1.93 17.85
CA ILE A 13 -7.31 -1.00 18.64
C ILE A 13 -8.02 0.34 18.63
N ASN A 14 -8.32 0.88 19.80
CA ASN A 14 -8.88 2.22 19.94
C ASN A 14 -7.76 3.26 19.79
N PHE A 15 -8.11 4.44 19.31
CA PHE A 15 -7.24 5.59 19.20
C PHE A 15 -7.98 6.85 19.66
N SER A 16 -7.24 7.87 20.05
CA SER A 16 -7.78 9.14 20.59
C SER A 16 -7.92 10.20 19.52
N ASP A 17 -7.04 10.17 18.53
CA ASP A 17 -7.02 11.12 17.41
C ASP A 17 -6.44 10.49 16.14
N GLU A 18 -6.51 11.21 15.04
CA GLU A 18 -6.10 10.72 13.72
C GLU A 18 -4.59 10.47 13.61
N GLU A 19 -3.76 11.23 14.30
CA GLU A 19 -2.30 11.04 14.30
C GLU A 19 -1.95 9.72 15.00
N GLU A 20 -2.55 9.45 16.16
CA GLU A 20 -2.38 8.17 16.85
C GLU A 20 -2.84 6.98 15.97
N ALA A 21 -3.96 7.14 15.26
CA ALA A 21 -4.42 6.11 14.34
C ALA A 21 -3.41 5.79 13.23
N ILE A 22 -2.77 6.82 12.66
CA ILE A 22 -1.72 6.68 11.65
C ILE A 22 -0.47 6.03 12.24
N ASP A 23 -0.06 6.43 13.43
CA ASP A 23 1.10 5.87 14.12
C ASP A 23 0.88 4.38 14.41
N ILE A 24 -0.29 4.01 14.91
CA ILE A 24 -0.67 2.60 15.13
C ILE A 24 -0.65 1.82 13.80
N ALA A 25 -1.28 2.35 12.75
CA ALA A 25 -1.31 1.70 11.44
C ALA A 25 0.10 1.51 10.87
N ASN A 26 0.98 2.48 11.06
CA ASN A 26 2.35 2.44 10.57
C ASN A 26 3.33 1.66 11.46
N SER A 27 2.95 1.30 12.68
CA SER A 27 3.82 0.62 13.64
C SER A 27 4.18 -0.82 13.26
N THR A 28 3.45 -1.42 12.33
CA THR A 28 3.73 -2.77 11.83
C THR A 28 4.90 -2.79 10.85
N LYS A 29 5.60 -3.93 10.79
CA LYS A 29 6.63 -4.21 9.79
C LYS A 29 6.08 -4.49 8.39
N TYR A 30 4.78 -4.58 8.24
CA TYR A 30 4.07 -4.83 6.98
C TYR A 30 3.44 -3.55 6.42
N GLY A 31 3.05 -3.58 5.17
CA GLY A 31 2.40 -2.47 4.48
C GLY A 31 1.87 -2.88 3.11
N LEU A 32 1.07 -3.95 3.05
CA LEU A 32 0.48 -4.39 1.79
C LEU A 32 -0.67 -3.48 1.39
N ALA A 33 -1.68 -3.40 2.24
CA ALA A 33 -2.89 -2.65 1.96
C ALA A 33 -3.51 -2.07 3.24
N SER A 34 -4.33 -1.05 3.07
CA SER A 34 -5.11 -0.42 4.14
C SER A 34 -6.43 0.11 3.60
N GLY A 35 -7.41 0.27 4.49
CA GLY A 35 -8.68 0.92 4.19
C GLY A 35 -8.91 2.11 5.13
N VAL A 36 -9.41 3.22 4.57
CA VAL A 36 -9.79 4.42 5.31
C VAL A 36 -11.28 4.68 5.10
N PHE A 37 -12.04 4.71 6.18
CA PHE A 37 -13.48 4.91 6.13
C PHE A 37 -13.84 6.20 6.86
N THR A 38 -14.33 7.19 6.13
CA THR A 38 -14.77 8.49 6.65
C THR A 38 -15.69 9.18 5.65
N ALA A 39 -16.60 10.03 6.15
CA ALA A 39 -17.43 10.88 5.30
C ALA A 39 -16.72 12.16 4.83
N ASP A 40 -15.54 12.45 5.35
CA ASP A 40 -14.73 13.62 5.01
C ASP A 40 -13.65 13.25 4.00
N ASP A 41 -13.80 13.68 2.75
CA ASP A 41 -12.89 13.38 1.65
C ASP A 41 -11.47 13.98 1.88
N GLN A 42 -11.38 15.12 2.54
CA GLN A 42 -10.09 15.73 2.85
C GLN A 42 -9.35 14.91 3.91
N LYS A 43 -10.07 14.45 4.92
CA LYS A 43 -9.55 13.55 5.94
C LYS A 43 -9.15 12.20 5.32
N ALA A 44 -9.97 11.64 4.43
CA ALA A 44 -9.65 10.39 3.73
C ALA A 44 -8.31 10.50 2.99
N LYS A 45 -8.16 11.57 2.18
CA LYS A 45 -6.93 11.81 1.43
C LYS A 45 -5.74 12.08 2.36
N TRP A 46 -5.91 12.93 3.37
CA TRP A 46 -4.85 13.25 4.33
C TRP A 46 -4.33 12.03 5.07
N THR A 47 -5.23 11.12 5.47
CA THR A 47 -4.88 9.86 6.12
C THR A 47 -4.20 8.91 5.14
N ALA A 48 -4.75 8.75 3.93
CA ALA A 48 -4.18 7.89 2.91
C ALA A 48 -2.75 8.27 2.53
N ASP A 49 -2.45 9.57 2.41
CA ASP A 49 -1.11 10.08 2.09
C ASP A 49 -0.07 9.74 3.19
N ARG A 50 -0.49 9.41 4.41
CA ARG A 50 0.37 9.13 5.56
C ARG A 50 0.50 7.66 5.92
N ILE A 51 -0.43 6.84 5.52
CA ILE A 51 -0.36 5.40 5.75
C ILE A 51 0.70 4.78 4.85
N GLN A 52 1.59 3.99 5.44
CA GLN A 52 2.69 3.31 4.77
C GLN A 52 2.24 1.94 4.24
N ALA A 53 1.36 1.95 3.25
CA ALA A 53 0.92 0.75 2.54
C ALA A 53 0.91 1.00 1.03
N GLY A 54 1.08 -0.05 0.25
CA GLY A 54 1.15 0.05 -1.21
C GLY A 54 -0.19 0.23 -1.88
N ILE A 55 -1.28 -0.18 -1.22
CA ILE A 55 -2.65 0.00 -1.68
C ILE A 55 -3.46 0.64 -0.57
N ILE A 56 -4.21 1.70 -0.89
CA ILE A 56 -5.13 2.35 0.05
C ILE A 56 -6.50 2.50 -0.60
N TRP A 57 -7.51 1.88 0.02
CA TRP A 57 -8.90 2.08 -0.36
C TRP A 57 -9.54 3.16 0.50
N GLN A 58 -10.34 4.01 -0.12
CA GLN A 58 -11.12 5.03 0.59
C GLN A 58 -12.60 4.68 0.49
N ASN A 59 -13.24 4.46 1.64
CA ASN A 59 -14.64 4.05 1.77
C ASN A 59 -14.99 2.78 0.98
N ASP A 60 -13.99 1.93 0.73
CA ASP A 60 -14.11 0.68 0.01
C ASP A 60 -13.12 -0.35 0.55
N TRP A 61 -13.23 -1.58 0.08
CA TRP A 61 -12.34 -2.66 0.43
C TRP A 61 -12.20 -3.65 -0.71
N PHE A 62 -10.95 -3.98 -1.05
CA PHE A 62 -10.62 -5.01 -2.02
C PHE A 62 -11.12 -4.75 -3.45
N VAL A 63 -11.33 -3.48 -3.82
CA VAL A 63 -11.51 -3.14 -5.24
C VAL A 63 -10.16 -3.20 -5.91
N ASP A 64 -10.05 -4.11 -6.86
CA ASP A 64 -8.83 -4.37 -7.60
C ASP A 64 -9.11 -4.37 -9.10
N GLY A 65 -8.08 -4.24 -9.91
CA GLY A 65 -8.19 -4.25 -11.37
C GLY A 65 -6.85 -4.48 -12.04
N VAL A 66 -6.87 -5.25 -13.13
CA VAL A 66 -5.65 -5.59 -13.89
C VAL A 66 -4.86 -4.38 -14.38
N ASN A 67 -5.52 -3.23 -14.47
CA ASN A 67 -4.91 -1.97 -14.90
C ASN A 67 -4.37 -1.10 -13.74
N LEU A 68 -4.57 -1.55 -12.50
CA LEU A 68 -4.14 -0.83 -11.31
C LEU A 68 -2.87 -1.48 -10.76
N PRO A 69 -1.80 -0.70 -10.53
CA PRO A 69 -0.60 -1.25 -9.91
C PRO A 69 -0.88 -1.58 -8.44
N GLY A 70 -0.49 -2.78 -8.02
CA GLY A 70 -0.58 -3.24 -6.64
C GLY A 70 0.75 -3.76 -6.14
N GLY A 71 0.96 -3.74 -4.84
CA GLY A 71 2.16 -4.29 -4.22
C GLY A 71 2.43 -3.70 -2.85
N GLY A 72 3.32 -4.33 -2.10
CA GLY A 72 3.58 -4.00 -0.71
C GLY A 72 4.62 -2.91 -0.50
N TYR A 73 4.56 -2.34 0.71
CA TYR A 73 5.63 -1.57 1.34
C TYR A 73 6.29 -2.42 2.43
N LYS A 74 7.44 -1.99 2.92
CA LYS A 74 8.14 -2.63 4.03
C LYS A 74 8.38 -4.13 3.75
N ARG A 75 8.07 -5.01 4.71
CA ARG A 75 8.23 -6.47 4.55
C ARG A 75 7.14 -7.14 3.71
N SER A 76 6.09 -6.43 3.33
CA SER A 76 5.10 -6.95 2.38
C SER A 76 5.62 -7.01 0.94
N GLY A 77 6.79 -6.46 0.68
CA GLY A 77 7.48 -6.55 -0.61
C GLY A 77 7.71 -5.19 -1.26
N TYR A 78 8.46 -5.20 -2.36
CA TYR A 78 8.82 -3.99 -3.11
C TYR A 78 8.55 -4.08 -4.62
N GLY A 79 8.09 -5.22 -5.11
CA GLY A 79 7.61 -5.36 -6.49
C GLY A 79 6.24 -4.72 -6.69
N ARG A 80 5.86 -4.58 -7.94
CA ARG A 80 4.52 -4.13 -8.33
C ARG A 80 3.96 -5.07 -9.37
N ASP A 81 2.69 -5.47 -9.18
CA ASP A 81 1.88 -6.21 -10.13
C ASP A 81 0.80 -5.30 -10.69
N GLY A 82 0.23 -5.70 -11.82
CA GLY A 82 -0.82 -4.93 -12.47
C GLY A 82 -0.34 -3.64 -13.12
N GLY A 83 -1.21 -3.05 -13.96
CA GLY A 83 -0.91 -1.82 -14.67
C GLY A 83 0.34 -1.89 -15.54
N VAL A 84 0.83 -0.75 -15.94
CA VAL A 84 2.07 -0.61 -16.72
C VAL A 84 3.31 -0.98 -15.89
N ASP A 85 3.29 -0.69 -14.62
CA ASP A 85 4.40 -0.97 -13.70
C ASP A 85 4.64 -2.49 -13.55
N GLY A 86 3.57 -3.29 -13.57
CA GLY A 86 3.68 -4.74 -13.59
C GLY A 86 4.41 -5.27 -14.82
N ILE A 87 4.21 -4.66 -15.99
CA ILE A 87 4.93 -5.05 -17.21
C ILE A 87 6.44 -4.79 -17.06
N TYR A 88 6.81 -3.64 -16.53
CA TYR A 88 8.22 -3.31 -16.30
C TYR A 88 8.89 -4.22 -15.27
N SER A 89 8.16 -4.69 -14.27
CA SER A 89 8.70 -5.61 -13.25
C SER A 89 9.06 -6.99 -13.80
N HIS A 90 8.48 -7.39 -14.95
CA HIS A 90 8.78 -8.65 -15.65
C HIS A 90 9.86 -8.51 -16.73
N GLY A 91 10.41 -7.32 -16.89
CA GLY A 91 11.45 -7.02 -17.87
C GLY A 91 12.81 -6.72 -17.23
N GLN A 92 13.83 -6.68 -18.06
CA GLN A 92 15.16 -6.19 -17.67
C GLN A 92 15.57 -5.03 -18.56
N THR A 93 15.97 -3.93 -17.95
CA THR A 93 16.47 -2.76 -18.67
C THR A 93 17.84 -3.05 -19.27
N LYS A 94 17.98 -2.84 -20.59
CA LYS A 94 19.25 -2.92 -21.29
C LYS A 94 19.64 -1.56 -21.85
N ARG A 95 20.85 -1.13 -21.55
CA ARG A 95 21.44 0.07 -22.18
C ARG A 95 22.30 -0.34 -23.37
N ILE A 96 22.04 0.26 -24.53
CA ILE A 96 22.89 0.12 -25.72
C ILE A 96 23.48 1.51 -26.01
N SER A 97 24.81 1.61 -26.08
CA SER A 97 25.51 2.85 -26.38
C SER A 97 26.40 2.63 -27.60
N LYS A 98 26.29 3.53 -28.60
CA LYS A 98 27.12 3.52 -29.80
C LYS A 98 27.87 4.84 -29.88
N ARG A 99 29.18 4.80 -30.08
CA ARG A 99 29.96 5.99 -30.41
C ARG A 99 29.72 6.38 -31.87
N LEU A 100 29.34 7.63 -32.08
CA LEU A 100 29.31 8.19 -33.41
C LEU A 100 30.73 8.62 -33.77
N VAL A 101 31.26 8.09 -34.88
CA VAL A 101 32.58 8.42 -35.43
C VAL A 101 32.35 9.49 -36.48
#